data_f38f1d82aa5ab3c640bf8ca22259ea4b
#
_entry.id   f38f1d82aa5ab3c640bf8ca22259ea4b
#
_cell.length_a   1.000
_cell.length_b   1.000
_cell.length_c   1.000
_cell.angle_alpha   90.00
_cell.angle_beta   90.00
_cell.angle_gamma   90.00
#
_symmetry.space_group_name_H-M   'P 1'
#
loop_
_entity.id
_entity.type
_entity.pdbx_description
1 polymer ?
#
loop_
_entity_poly.entity_id
_entity_poly.type
_entity_poly.pdbx_seq_one_letter_code
_entity_poly.pdbx_strand_id
1 'polypeptide(L)'
;MEGGGRDSVAGCCHTCQLTTRVAVVMATSILVIGLLMGLVLFVTWTRAPEVDQTAKTSSHELMERLQQCQRERQEVNLMLHTVTQDPRCSVCPDGWLWWGGHCYFFSVGQQDDRSWIESSEFCLQLNSSLAVIRDPAEMEFIQGVMRRFPLFPFLWVGLTDAQQEGLWLWGDGGDVQQYMPVTVEWDAEDRDCADLRGGGSLFASSCEAYGPWACKRGS
;
A
#
# COMPACT_ATOMS: atom_id res chain seq x y z
N MET A 1 3.67 59.37 -94.48
CA MET A 1 2.90 60.34 -93.68
C MET A 1 2.34 59.53 -92.47
N GLU A 2 3.04 59.62 -91.44
CA GLU A 2 2.74 60.32 -90.17
C GLU A 2 1.39 59.87 -89.58
N GLY A 3 1.35 59.32 -88.48
CA GLY A 3 1.52 59.61 -87.13
C GLY A 3 1.03 58.41 -86.31
N GLY A 4 1.48 58.11 -85.21
CA GLY A 4 1.95 58.85 -84.11
C GLY A 4 1.57 58.02 -82.94
N GLY A 5 2.51 57.38 -82.25
CA GLY A 5 2.36 56.70 -80.99
C GLY A 5 2.18 57.65 -79.88
N ARG A 6 1.21 57.45 -79.05
CA ARG A 6 1.03 58.13 -77.76
C ARG A 6 0.22 57.40 -76.70
N ASP A 7 0.19 56.10 -76.66
CA ASP A 7 -0.60 55.40 -75.64
C ASP A 7 0.19 54.39 -74.81
N SER A 8 1.52 54.44 -74.80
CA SER A 8 2.34 53.40 -74.15
C SER A 8 3.02 53.86 -72.85
N VAL A 9 2.85 55.08 -72.36
CA VAL A 9 3.58 55.59 -71.17
C VAL A 9 2.72 55.63 -69.88
N ALA A 10 1.39 55.64 -70.01
CA ALA A 10 0.52 55.72 -68.84
C ALA A 10 0.33 54.37 -68.13
N GLY A 11 0.49 53.23 -68.81
CA GLY A 11 0.33 51.88 -68.22
C GLY A 11 1.49 51.42 -67.31
N CYS A 12 2.70 51.96 -67.59
CA CYS A 12 3.90 51.50 -66.87
C CYS A 12 4.01 52.14 -65.43
N CYS A 13 3.45 53.32 -65.23
CA CYS A 13 3.54 54.04 -63.98
C CYS A 13 2.56 53.48 -62.92
N HIS A 14 1.37 53.03 -63.32
CA HIS A 14 0.37 52.48 -62.39
C HIS A 14 0.76 51.06 -61.87
N THR A 15 1.39 50.23 -62.67
CA THR A 15 1.86 48.91 -62.33
C THR A 15 3.06 49.01 -61.39
N CYS A 16 3.95 49.98 -61.55
CA CYS A 16 5.10 50.19 -60.72
C CYS A 16 4.69 50.73 -59.32
N GLN A 17 3.65 51.58 -59.21
CA GLN A 17 3.13 52.05 -57.95
C GLN A 17 2.39 50.98 -57.17
N LEU A 18 1.68 50.08 -57.84
CA LEU A 18 0.96 48.98 -57.19
C LEU A 18 1.94 47.94 -56.62
N THR A 19 2.97 47.58 -57.36
CA THR A 19 4.02 46.62 -56.91
C THR A 19 4.81 47.20 -55.75
N THR A 20 5.11 48.49 -55.73
CA THR A 20 5.81 49.13 -54.61
C THR A 20 4.93 49.15 -53.35
N ARG A 21 3.64 49.48 -53.46
CA ARG A 21 2.70 49.41 -52.33
C ARG A 21 2.54 48.03 -51.74
N VAL A 22 2.40 47.00 -52.58
CA VAL A 22 2.34 45.59 -52.14
C VAL A 22 3.63 45.18 -51.47
N ALA A 23 4.80 45.53 -52.01
CA ALA A 23 6.08 45.23 -51.39
C ALA A 23 6.26 45.89 -50.01
N VAL A 24 5.83 47.17 -49.86
CA VAL A 24 5.86 47.85 -48.58
C VAL A 24 4.93 47.22 -47.55
N VAL A 25 3.70 46.87 -47.92
CA VAL A 25 2.73 46.16 -47.03
C VAL A 25 3.28 44.83 -46.61
N MET A 26 3.85 44.04 -47.52
CA MET A 26 4.45 42.74 -47.15
C MET A 26 5.67 42.90 -46.23
N ALA A 27 6.52 43.86 -46.50
CA ALA A 27 7.70 44.15 -45.63
C ALA A 27 7.29 44.60 -44.23
N THR A 28 6.26 45.48 -44.10
CA THR A 28 5.75 45.91 -42.79
C THR A 28 5.07 44.80 -42.06
N SER A 29 4.32 43.90 -42.72
CA SER A 29 3.68 42.73 -42.11
C SER A 29 4.71 41.77 -41.53
N ILE A 30 5.78 41.48 -42.28
CA ILE A 30 6.88 40.62 -41.82
C ILE A 30 7.58 41.20 -40.57
N LEU A 31 7.82 42.52 -40.56
CA LEU A 31 8.42 43.21 -39.41
C LEU A 31 7.53 43.13 -38.19
N VAL A 32 6.22 43.37 -38.34
CA VAL A 32 5.26 43.31 -37.21
C VAL A 32 5.17 41.89 -36.69
N ILE A 33 5.08 40.86 -37.55
CA ILE A 33 5.07 39.48 -37.13
C ILE A 33 6.38 39.10 -36.39
N GLY A 34 7.51 39.50 -36.91
CA GLY A 34 8.82 39.29 -36.29
C GLY A 34 8.91 39.91 -34.89
N LEU A 35 8.40 41.16 -34.73
CA LEU A 35 8.36 41.85 -33.43
C LEU A 35 7.41 41.11 -32.45
N LEU A 36 6.23 40.68 -32.88
CA LEU A 36 5.27 39.95 -32.05
C LEU A 36 5.85 38.61 -31.60
N MET A 37 6.46 37.85 -32.53
CA MET A 37 7.13 36.61 -32.19
C MET A 37 8.30 36.79 -31.24
N GLY A 38 9.10 37.82 -31.43
CA GLY A 38 10.18 38.22 -30.51
C GLY A 38 9.66 38.56 -29.10
N LEU A 39 8.54 39.32 -29.04
CA LEU A 39 7.91 39.68 -27.77
C LEU A 39 7.34 38.39 -27.05
N VAL A 40 6.71 37.52 -27.75
CA VAL A 40 6.21 36.24 -27.21
C VAL A 40 7.36 35.40 -26.67
N LEU A 41 8.43 35.23 -27.44
CA LEU A 41 9.63 34.48 -27.02
C LEU A 41 10.31 35.17 -25.82
N PHE A 42 10.37 36.48 -25.78
CA PHE A 42 10.92 37.21 -24.64
C PHE A 42 10.07 36.99 -23.37
N VAL A 43 8.74 37.10 -23.46
CA VAL A 43 7.83 36.88 -22.33
C VAL A 43 7.91 35.45 -21.85
N THR A 44 7.97 34.42 -22.74
CA THR A 44 8.11 33.02 -22.35
C THR A 44 9.48 32.75 -21.71
N TRP A 45 10.55 33.38 -22.24
CA TRP A 45 11.89 33.23 -21.66
C TRP A 45 12.02 33.87 -20.26
N THR A 46 11.41 35.03 -20.03
CA THR A 46 11.44 35.68 -18.73
C THR A 46 10.57 35.03 -17.68
N ARG A 47 9.52 34.23 -18.07
CA ARG A 47 8.64 33.48 -17.15
C ARG A 47 9.16 32.06 -16.84
N ALA A 48 9.96 31.47 -17.73
CA ALA A 48 10.43 30.10 -17.56
C ALA A 48 11.26 29.81 -16.29
N PRO A 49 12.15 30.69 -15.82
CA PRO A 49 12.96 30.44 -14.62
C PRO A 49 12.17 30.53 -13.30
N GLU A 50 11.06 31.27 -13.23
CA GLU A 50 10.33 31.52 -11.99
C GLU A 50 9.46 30.33 -11.58
N VAL A 51 8.87 29.61 -12.56
CA VAL A 51 8.05 28.40 -12.32
C VAL A 51 8.94 27.22 -11.91
N ASP A 52 10.14 27.11 -12.47
CA ASP A 52 11.07 26.02 -12.13
C ASP A 52 11.69 26.18 -10.74
N GLN A 53 11.93 27.41 -10.30
CA GLN A 53 12.46 27.69 -8.96
C GLN A 53 11.43 27.42 -7.86
N THR A 54 10.17 27.78 -8.05
CA THR A 54 9.11 27.50 -7.06
C THR A 54 8.82 25.99 -6.95
N ALA A 55 8.82 25.27 -8.05
CA ALA A 55 8.66 23.81 -8.05
C ALA A 55 9.84 23.11 -7.37
N LYS A 56 11.07 23.54 -7.60
CA LYS A 56 12.29 23.01 -6.95
C LYS A 56 12.31 23.29 -5.45
N THR A 57 11.91 24.49 -5.03
CA THR A 57 11.84 24.85 -3.61
C THR A 57 10.78 24.02 -2.89
N SER A 58 9.60 23.84 -3.49
CA SER A 58 8.53 23.01 -2.92
C SER A 58 8.93 21.51 -2.84
N SER A 59 9.63 20.99 -3.84
CA SER A 59 10.10 19.60 -3.81
C SER A 59 11.21 19.38 -2.79
N HIS A 60 12.09 20.37 -2.59
CA HIS A 60 13.14 20.33 -1.58
C HIS A 60 12.57 20.35 -0.16
N GLU A 61 11.60 21.22 0.10
CA GLU A 61 10.90 21.28 1.40
C GLU A 61 10.16 19.98 1.72
N LEU A 62 9.50 19.38 0.73
CA LEU A 62 8.84 18.09 0.90
C LEU A 62 9.85 16.97 1.20
N MET A 63 11.00 16.98 0.52
CA MET A 63 12.08 16.03 0.76
C MET A 63 12.65 16.15 2.17
N GLU A 64 12.86 17.36 2.65
CA GLU A 64 13.33 17.61 4.02
C GLU A 64 12.34 17.10 5.06
N ARG A 65 11.04 17.36 4.88
CA ARG A 65 9.97 16.86 5.75
C ARG A 65 9.91 15.33 5.77
N LEU A 66 10.07 14.69 4.61
CA LEU A 66 10.15 13.22 4.51
C LEU A 66 11.37 12.66 5.26
N GLN A 67 12.53 13.28 5.09
CA GLN A 67 13.74 12.86 5.81
C GLN A 67 13.62 13.06 7.32
N GLN A 68 12.99 14.15 7.74
CA GLN A 68 12.71 14.39 9.17
C GLN A 68 11.78 13.32 9.73
N CYS A 69 10.66 13.04 9.08
CA CYS A 69 9.71 12.00 9.49
C CYS A 69 10.38 10.61 9.55
N GLN A 70 11.28 10.31 8.60
CA GLN A 70 12.05 9.06 8.63
C GLN A 70 13.00 8.97 9.82
N ARG A 71 13.68 10.07 10.17
CA ARG A 71 14.56 10.14 11.36
C ARG A 71 13.77 9.95 12.65
N GLU A 72 12.64 10.66 12.80
CA GLU A 72 11.77 10.53 13.97
C GLU A 72 11.24 9.09 14.10
N ARG A 73 10.83 8.46 13.01
CA ARG A 73 10.41 7.06 13.01
C ARG A 73 11.54 6.10 13.39
N GLN A 74 12.76 6.34 12.93
CA GLN A 74 13.92 5.52 13.30
C GLN A 74 14.26 5.67 14.79
N GLU A 75 14.19 6.88 15.33
CA GLU A 75 14.42 7.15 16.74
C GLU A 75 13.39 6.48 17.64
N VAL A 76 12.10 6.58 17.28
CA VAL A 76 11.02 5.89 17.99
C VAL A 76 11.19 4.37 17.92
N ASN A 77 11.55 3.82 16.76
CA ASN A 77 11.82 2.39 16.61
C ASN A 77 13.03 1.93 17.44
N LEU A 78 14.08 2.75 17.52
CA LEU A 78 15.26 2.43 18.34
C LEU A 78 14.92 2.47 19.85
N MET A 79 14.14 3.47 20.29
CA MET A 79 13.66 3.54 21.67
C MET A 79 12.75 2.35 22.00
N LEU A 80 11.82 2.01 21.10
CA LEU A 80 10.95 0.85 21.27
C LEU A 80 11.77 -0.44 21.37
N HIS A 81 12.79 -0.60 20.51
CA HIS A 81 13.66 -1.77 20.53
C HIS A 81 14.45 -1.88 21.85
N THR A 82 14.95 -0.76 22.38
CA THR A 82 15.66 -0.76 23.67
C THR A 82 14.75 -1.07 24.85
N VAL A 83 13.52 -0.56 24.84
CA VAL A 83 12.52 -0.86 25.91
C VAL A 83 12.06 -2.31 25.83
N THR A 84 11.85 -2.86 24.64
CA THR A 84 11.40 -4.26 24.46
C THR A 84 12.51 -5.29 24.76
N GLN A 85 13.77 -4.89 24.81
CA GLN A 85 14.89 -5.77 25.19
C GLN A 85 15.18 -5.78 26.72
N ASP A 86 14.58 -4.89 27.50
CA ASP A 86 14.69 -4.97 28.96
C ASP A 86 13.74 -6.07 29.47
N PRO A 87 14.25 -7.19 30.01
CA PRO A 87 13.44 -8.29 30.50
C PRO A 87 12.49 -7.85 31.66
N ARG A 88 12.74 -6.70 32.28
CA ARG A 88 11.85 -6.12 33.30
C ARG A 88 10.66 -5.36 32.72
N CYS A 89 10.72 -5.03 31.42
CA CYS A 89 9.65 -4.34 30.67
C CYS A 89 8.97 -5.24 29.64
N SER A 90 9.30 -6.54 29.60
CA SER A 90 8.67 -7.48 28.69
C SER A 90 7.22 -7.73 29.13
N VAL A 91 6.27 -7.28 28.31
CA VAL A 91 4.83 -7.51 28.52
C VAL A 91 4.47 -8.98 28.27
N CYS A 92 5.26 -9.69 27.45
CA CYS A 92 5.07 -11.09 27.08
C CYS A 92 6.29 -11.93 27.44
N PRO A 93 6.14 -13.25 27.64
CA PRO A 93 7.26 -14.17 27.81
C PRO A 93 8.19 -14.19 26.60
N ASP A 94 9.41 -14.69 26.80
CA ASP A 94 10.38 -14.87 25.73
C ASP A 94 9.79 -15.73 24.59
N GLY A 95 10.00 -15.28 23.37
CA GLY A 95 9.47 -15.93 22.16
C GLY A 95 8.00 -15.65 21.83
N TRP A 96 7.31 -14.86 22.66
CA TRP A 96 5.95 -14.42 22.40
C TRP A 96 5.93 -13.02 21.80
N LEU A 97 4.96 -12.75 20.93
CA LEU A 97 4.72 -11.45 20.31
C LEU A 97 3.59 -10.73 21.03
N TRP A 98 3.79 -9.47 21.38
CA TRP A 98 2.73 -8.63 21.92
C TRP A 98 1.95 -7.95 20.81
N TRP A 99 0.61 -8.04 20.88
CA TRP A 99 -0.30 -7.31 19.99
C TRP A 99 -1.67 -7.13 20.67
N GLY A 100 -2.26 -5.91 20.56
CA GLY A 100 -3.63 -5.64 20.99
C GLY A 100 -3.95 -5.95 22.47
N GLY A 101 -2.97 -5.86 23.39
CA GLY A 101 -3.18 -6.21 24.80
C GLY A 101 -3.05 -7.71 25.10
N HIS A 102 -2.56 -8.51 24.14
CA HIS A 102 -2.40 -9.97 24.25
C HIS A 102 -1.01 -10.42 23.84
N CYS A 103 -0.60 -11.58 24.35
CA CYS A 103 0.63 -12.25 23.93
C CYS A 103 0.30 -13.45 23.03
N TYR A 104 1.04 -13.57 21.92
CA TYR A 104 0.85 -14.62 20.94
C TYR A 104 2.13 -15.43 20.79
N PHE A 105 2.01 -16.74 20.85
CA PHE A 105 3.05 -17.68 20.49
C PHE A 105 2.71 -18.31 19.14
N PHE A 106 3.72 -18.48 18.27
CA PHE A 106 3.58 -19.16 16.99
C PHE A 106 4.62 -20.27 16.89
N SER A 107 4.19 -21.50 16.63
CA SER A 107 5.11 -22.64 16.45
C SER A 107 5.85 -22.60 15.11
N VAL A 108 5.45 -21.72 14.19
CA VAL A 108 6.07 -21.57 12.87
C VAL A 108 7.58 -21.34 12.99
N GLY A 109 8.37 -22.11 12.27
CA GLY A 109 9.83 -22.05 12.30
C GLY A 109 10.49 -22.95 13.33
N GLN A 110 9.75 -23.63 14.20
CA GLN A 110 10.31 -24.59 15.19
C GLN A 110 10.40 -26.03 14.68
N GLN A 111 9.90 -26.33 13.49
CA GLN A 111 9.82 -27.70 12.91
C GLN A 111 9.09 -28.71 13.82
N ASP A 112 8.14 -28.21 14.61
CA ASP A 112 7.30 -28.98 15.51
C ASP A 112 5.86 -28.83 15.04
N ASP A 113 5.34 -29.83 14.37
CA ASP A 113 3.96 -29.88 13.91
C ASP A 113 3.17 -30.80 14.85
N ARG A 114 1.96 -30.41 15.22
CA ARG A 114 1.08 -31.14 16.13
C ARG A 114 -0.33 -31.25 15.58
N SER A 115 -1.08 -32.23 16.08
CA SER A 115 -2.53 -32.26 15.90
C SER A 115 -3.20 -31.08 16.59
N TRP A 116 -4.44 -30.77 16.25
CA TRP A 116 -5.17 -29.67 16.91
C TRP A 116 -5.27 -29.88 18.40
N ILE A 117 -5.56 -31.11 18.85
CA ILE A 117 -5.68 -31.48 20.28
C ILE A 117 -4.34 -31.27 20.99
N GLU A 118 -3.24 -31.79 20.47
CA GLU A 118 -1.90 -31.62 21.04
C GLU A 118 -1.47 -30.15 21.08
N SER A 119 -1.86 -29.38 20.07
CA SER A 119 -1.62 -27.92 20.01
C SER A 119 -2.40 -27.20 21.09
N SER A 120 -3.65 -27.56 21.32
CA SER A 120 -4.49 -27.02 22.38
C SER A 120 -3.92 -27.33 23.76
N GLU A 121 -3.50 -28.57 24.01
CA GLU A 121 -2.86 -29.00 25.26
C GLU A 121 -1.54 -28.24 25.50
N PHE A 122 -0.73 -28.05 24.47
CA PHE A 122 0.48 -27.24 24.55
C PHE A 122 0.19 -25.80 25.00
N CYS A 123 -0.81 -25.16 24.39
CA CYS A 123 -1.19 -23.80 24.80
C CYS A 123 -1.66 -23.78 26.24
N LEU A 124 -2.45 -24.75 26.70
CA LEU A 124 -2.91 -24.84 28.08
C LEU A 124 -1.75 -24.99 29.09
N GLN A 125 -0.70 -25.75 28.75
CA GLN A 125 0.50 -25.87 29.59
C GLN A 125 1.24 -24.54 29.78
N LEU A 126 1.06 -23.61 28.84
CA LEU A 126 1.63 -22.25 28.88
C LEU A 126 0.65 -21.20 29.46
N ASN A 127 -0.41 -21.62 30.14
CA ASN A 127 -1.48 -20.75 30.64
C ASN A 127 -2.08 -19.86 29.54
N SER A 128 -2.32 -20.46 28.39
CA SER A 128 -2.89 -19.84 27.19
C SER A 128 -3.93 -20.75 26.55
N SER A 129 -4.57 -20.33 25.48
CA SER A 129 -5.41 -21.17 24.62
C SER A 129 -4.92 -21.08 23.18
N LEU A 130 -5.39 -21.99 22.30
CA LEU A 130 -5.29 -21.73 20.87
C LEU A 130 -5.90 -20.37 20.55
N ALA A 131 -5.33 -19.69 19.56
CA ALA A 131 -5.70 -18.30 19.25
C ALA A 131 -7.17 -18.17 18.87
N VAL A 132 -7.89 -17.32 19.60
CA VAL A 132 -9.26 -16.88 19.34
C VAL A 132 -9.15 -15.54 18.62
N ILE A 133 -9.64 -15.45 17.38
CA ILE A 133 -9.55 -14.27 16.53
C ILE A 133 -10.87 -13.51 16.61
N ARG A 134 -10.84 -12.29 17.18
CA ARG A 134 -12.06 -11.55 17.51
C ARG A 134 -12.41 -10.43 16.54
N ASP A 135 -11.44 -9.95 15.78
CA ASP A 135 -11.65 -8.85 14.85
C ASP A 135 -10.73 -8.92 13.62
N PRO A 136 -11.03 -8.16 12.56
CA PRO A 136 -10.23 -8.16 11.35
C PRO A 136 -8.79 -7.67 11.53
N ALA A 137 -8.52 -6.80 12.50
CA ALA A 137 -7.17 -6.29 12.74
C ALA A 137 -6.30 -7.37 13.41
N GLU A 138 -6.87 -8.19 14.29
CA GLU A 138 -6.23 -9.37 14.85
C GLU A 138 -5.94 -10.42 13.76
N MET A 139 -6.90 -10.65 12.87
CA MET A 139 -6.72 -11.52 11.71
C MET A 139 -5.54 -11.05 10.85
N GLU A 140 -5.47 -9.76 10.54
CA GLU A 140 -4.39 -9.20 9.73
C GLU A 140 -3.02 -9.32 10.42
N PHE A 141 -2.96 -9.12 11.74
CA PHE A 141 -1.74 -9.33 12.52
C PHE A 141 -1.24 -10.77 12.39
N ILE A 142 -2.10 -11.77 12.62
CA ILE A 142 -1.73 -13.20 12.54
C ILE A 142 -1.28 -13.57 11.12
N GLN A 143 -2.00 -13.13 10.09
CA GLN A 143 -1.59 -13.29 8.70
C GLN A 143 -0.25 -12.62 8.38
N GLY A 144 0.02 -11.45 9.00
CA GLY A 144 1.30 -10.77 8.91
C GLY A 144 2.46 -11.61 9.40
N VAL A 145 2.25 -12.41 10.45
CA VAL A 145 3.23 -13.40 10.93
C VAL A 145 3.34 -14.55 9.94
N MET A 146 2.23 -15.16 9.52
CA MET A 146 2.24 -16.28 8.55
C MET A 146 2.97 -15.94 7.26
N ARG A 147 2.79 -14.72 6.71
CA ARG A 147 3.50 -14.28 5.48
C ARG A 147 5.02 -14.29 5.59
N ARG A 148 5.58 -14.25 6.79
CA ARG A 148 7.04 -14.35 7.01
C ARG A 148 7.55 -15.79 6.92
N PHE A 149 6.64 -16.76 6.97
CA PHE A 149 6.93 -18.19 6.94
C PHE A 149 6.14 -18.88 5.82
N PRO A 150 6.42 -18.61 4.53
CA PRO A 150 5.61 -19.04 3.40
C PRO A 150 5.60 -20.58 3.19
N LEU A 151 6.42 -21.33 3.92
CA LEU A 151 6.44 -22.79 3.88
C LEU A 151 5.30 -23.44 4.67
N PHE A 152 4.58 -22.68 5.50
CA PHE A 152 3.45 -23.18 6.30
C PHE A 152 2.13 -22.76 5.64
N PRO A 153 1.42 -23.71 5.03
CA PRO A 153 0.20 -23.40 4.28
C PRO A 153 -0.98 -23.06 5.17
N PHE A 154 -0.95 -23.45 6.45
CA PHE A 154 -2.02 -23.25 7.42
C PHE A 154 -1.51 -23.09 8.84
N LEU A 155 -2.38 -22.69 9.76
CA LEU A 155 -2.10 -22.48 11.18
C LEU A 155 -3.31 -22.92 12.01
N TRP A 156 -3.15 -23.85 12.94
CA TRP A 156 -4.20 -24.22 13.89
C TRP A 156 -4.61 -23.01 14.76
N VAL A 157 -5.91 -22.79 14.84
CA VAL A 157 -6.56 -21.77 15.68
C VAL A 157 -7.61 -22.41 16.58
N GLY A 158 -8.08 -21.70 17.59
CA GLY A 158 -8.97 -22.23 18.62
C GLY A 158 -10.45 -22.24 18.21
N LEU A 159 -10.77 -22.72 17.02
CA LEU A 159 -12.13 -22.80 16.48
C LEU A 159 -12.47 -24.27 16.16
N THR A 160 -13.65 -24.72 16.60
CA THR A 160 -14.10 -26.12 16.41
C THR A 160 -15.62 -26.20 16.42
N ASP A 161 -16.19 -27.18 15.74
CA ASP A 161 -17.61 -27.55 15.80
C ASP A 161 -17.83 -28.99 16.32
N ALA A 162 -16.80 -29.61 16.90
CA ALA A 162 -16.85 -30.96 17.50
C ALA A 162 -17.98 -31.20 18.51
N GLN A 163 -18.56 -30.15 19.09
CA GLN A 163 -19.70 -30.28 20.00
C GLN A 163 -21.04 -30.38 19.26
N GLN A 164 -21.15 -29.69 18.12
CA GLN A 164 -22.32 -29.71 17.28
C GLN A 164 -21.91 -29.34 15.85
N GLU A 165 -22.05 -30.27 14.94
CA GLU A 165 -21.77 -30.15 13.52
C GLU A 165 -22.36 -28.87 12.90
N GLY A 166 -21.54 -28.10 12.20
CA GLY A 166 -21.88 -26.83 11.57
C GLY A 166 -22.02 -25.65 12.54
N LEU A 167 -21.83 -25.84 13.84
CA LEU A 167 -21.81 -24.77 14.84
C LEU A 167 -20.36 -24.47 15.29
N TRP A 168 -19.69 -23.62 14.57
CA TRP A 168 -18.30 -23.26 14.79
C TRP A 168 -18.13 -22.30 15.99
N LEU A 169 -17.54 -22.81 17.05
CA LEU A 169 -17.32 -22.07 18.29
C LEU A 169 -15.81 -21.88 18.57
N TRP A 170 -15.48 -20.66 18.94
CA TRP A 170 -14.15 -20.38 19.49
C TRP A 170 -13.97 -21.00 20.89
N GLY A 171 -12.72 -21.23 21.29
CA GLY A 171 -12.39 -21.79 22.59
C GLY A 171 -12.88 -20.99 23.82
N ASP A 172 -13.33 -19.76 23.63
CA ASP A 172 -14.01 -18.94 24.65
C ASP A 172 -15.54 -19.09 24.60
N GLY A 173 -16.08 -19.93 23.74
CA GLY A 173 -17.50 -20.18 23.57
C GLY A 173 -18.22 -19.20 22.64
N GLY A 174 -17.51 -18.25 22.05
CA GLY A 174 -18.09 -17.30 21.09
C GLY A 174 -18.31 -17.96 19.72
N ASP A 175 -19.47 -17.69 19.11
CA ASP A 175 -19.74 -18.07 17.72
C ASP A 175 -18.80 -17.33 16.77
N VAL A 176 -18.28 -18.03 15.77
CA VAL A 176 -17.37 -17.44 14.78
C VAL A 176 -17.97 -16.22 14.09
N GLN A 177 -19.25 -16.26 13.76
CA GLN A 177 -19.96 -15.17 13.07
C GLN A 177 -20.26 -13.97 13.98
N GLN A 178 -20.24 -14.16 15.30
CA GLN A 178 -20.41 -13.07 16.25
C GLN A 178 -19.20 -12.13 16.27
N TYR A 179 -18.00 -12.67 16.05
CA TYR A 179 -16.76 -11.87 16.06
C TYR A 179 -16.43 -11.31 14.68
N MET A 180 -16.62 -12.13 13.64
CA MET A 180 -16.34 -11.72 12.26
C MET A 180 -17.35 -12.40 11.30
N PRO A 181 -17.79 -11.71 10.23
CA PRO A 181 -18.66 -12.30 9.22
C PRO A 181 -17.86 -13.21 8.27
N VAL A 182 -17.28 -14.28 8.81
CA VAL A 182 -16.50 -15.28 8.08
C VAL A 182 -17.20 -16.62 8.11
N THR A 183 -17.01 -17.41 7.06
CA THR A 183 -17.47 -18.80 6.98
C THR A 183 -16.27 -19.73 7.04
N VAL A 184 -16.48 -20.93 7.60
CA VAL A 184 -15.49 -21.99 7.56
C VAL A 184 -15.69 -22.74 6.23
N GLU A 185 -14.63 -22.84 5.45
CA GLU A 185 -14.65 -23.52 4.14
C GLU A 185 -14.37 -25.02 4.32
N TRP A 186 -14.85 -25.87 3.39
CA TRP A 186 -14.68 -27.32 3.37
C TRP A 186 -15.26 -28.05 4.58
N ASP A 187 -16.32 -27.49 5.14
CA ASP A 187 -17.06 -28.05 6.26
C ASP A 187 -17.61 -29.44 5.89
N ALA A 188 -17.33 -30.43 6.73
CA ALA A 188 -17.73 -31.84 6.53
C ALA A 188 -17.67 -32.58 7.88
N GLU A 189 -18.53 -33.56 8.07
CA GLU A 189 -18.74 -34.36 9.31
C GLU A 189 -17.48 -34.95 9.99
N ASP A 190 -16.36 -35.03 9.27
CA ASP A 190 -15.09 -35.57 9.78
C ASP A 190 -14.01 -34.48 9.96
N ARG A 191 -14.40 -33.20 9.95
CA ARG A 191 -13.48 -32.06 9.95
C ARG A 191 -13.84 -31.00 10.98
N ASP A 192 -13.74 -31.34 12.22
CA ASP A 192 -14.24 -30.56 13.34
C ASP A 192 -13.27 -29.49 13.86
N CYS A 193 -12.10 -29.34 13.26
CA CYS A 193 -11.08 -28.39 13.72
C CYS A 193 -10.71 -27.39 12.62
N ALA A 194 -10.66 -26.10 12.97
CA ALA A 194 -10.37 -25.08 11.99
C ALA A 194 -8.89 -24.70 11.91
N ASP A 195 -8.41 -24.58 10.70
CA ASP A 195 -7.12 -23.96 10.38
C ASP A 195 -7.30 -22.63 9.65
N LEU A 196 -6.36 -21.72 9.89
CA LEU A 196 -6.26 -20.45 9.21
C LEU A 196 -5.26 -20.56 8.05
N ARG A 197 -5.68 -20.14 6.85
CA ARG A 197 -4.83 -20.12 5.66
C ARG A 197 -4.57 -18.71 5.14
N GLY A 198 -3.66 -18.62 4.17
CA GLY A 198 -3.31 -17.35 3.54
C GLY A 198 -4.56 -16.62 3.00
N GLY A 199 -4.61 -15.29 3.22
CA GLY A 199 -5.76 -14.47 2.86
C GLY A 199 -6.83 -14.34 3.95
N GLY A 200 -6.71 -15.08 5.08
CA GLY A 200 -7.64 -14.99 6.22
C GLY A 200 -8.84 -15.90 6.14
N SER A 201 -8.79 -16.91 5.27
CA SER A 201 -9.83 -17.92 5.18
C SER A 201 -9.62 -18.99 6.26
N LEU A 202 -10.72 -19.39 6.90
CA LEU A 202 -10.79 -20.50 7.85
C LEU A 202 -11.28 -21.75 7.11
N PHE A 203 -10.64 -22.88 7.37
CA PHE A 203 -10.96 -24.15 6.74
C PHE A 203 -11.20 -25.21 7.79
N ALA A 204 -12.21 -26.03 7.56
CA ALA A 204 -12.45 -27.25 8.30
C ALA A 204 -11.43 -28.32 7.90
N SER A 205 -10.79 -28.92 8.89
CA SER A 205 -9.76 -29.93 8.71
C SER A 205 -9.87 -31.01 9.79
N SER A 206 -9.36 -32.21 9.49
CA SER A 206 -9.29 -33.27 10.48
C SER A 206 -8.44 -32.84 11.67
N CYS A 207 -8.97 -32.99 12.88
CA CYS A 207 -8.27 -32.66 14.11
C CYS A 207 -6.96 -33.41 14.33
N GLU A 208 -6.81 -34.58 13.63
CA GLU A 208 -5.62 -35.42 13.66
C GLU A 208 -4.51 -34.95 12.68
N ALA A 209 -4.81 -33.99 11.81
CA ALA A 209 -3.80 -33.48 10.89
C ALA A 209 -2.70 -32.72 11.66
N TYR A 210 -1.45 -32.91 11.22
CA TYR A 210 -0.29 -32.27 11.86
C TYR A 210 0.02 -30.96 11.19
N GLY A 211 0.22 -29.90 12.01
CA GLY A 211 0.57 -28.60 11.50
C GLY A 211 1.01 -27.62 12.60
N PRO A 212 1.45 -26.44 12.18
CA PRO A 212 1.81 -25.35 13.09
C PRO A 212 0.55 -24.77 13.76
N TRP A 213 0.75 -24.13 14.91
CA TRP A 213 -0.34 -23.55 15.69
C TRP A 213 0.01 -22.18 16.27
N ALA A 214 -1.02 -21.48 16.71
CA ALA A 214 -0.88 -20.24 17.45
C ALA A 214 -1.58 -20.31 18.80
N CYS A 215 -0.88 -19.89 19.87
CA CYS A 215 -1.48 -19.67 21.19
C CYS A 215 -1.70 -18.17 21.43
N LYS A 216 -2.74 -17.87 22.24
CA LYS A 216 -3.09 -16.52 22.71
C LYS A 216 -3.32 -16.54 24.22
N ARG A 217 -2.81 -15.52 24.93
CA ARG A 217 -3.12 -15.29 26.33
C ARG A 217 -3.22 -13.80 26.64
N GLY A 218 -3.94 -13.44 27.72
CA GLY A 218 -3.90 -12.09 28.25
C GLY A 218 -2.49 -11.70 28.72
N SER A 219 -2.15 -10.46 28.56
CA SER A 219 -0.91 -9.86 29.09
C SER A 219 -0.97 -9.64 30.59
#